data_4a4e8b92af7d222f42a20cee094394e1
#
_entry.id   4a4e8b92af7d222f42a20cee094394e1
#
_cell.length_a   1.000
_cell.length_b   1.000
_cell.length_c   1.000
_cell.angle_alpha   90.00
_cell.angle_beta   90.00
_cell.angle_gamma   90.00
#
_symmetry.space_group_name_H-M   'P 1'
#
loop_
_entity.id
_entity.type
_entity.pdbx_description
1 polymer ?
#
loop_
_entity_poly.entity_id
_entity_poly.type
_entity_poly.pdbx_seq_one_letter_code
_entity_poly.pdbx_strand_id
1 'polypeptide(L)'
;MIKQPRVSRCDLHQLADRLSQRDWNILHFINRHRYATTGQLRRLYFATHATQSAATRACTRVLGRLLTLRLLTRLERRIGGDRHGSAAFIWCLDVVGERLQRLADGKRRRFHEPSFLFLQHSLTITDIHVQLVEAERTGCFNLTQVAIETEAWRPYLTPHGVTTLLKPDMMLSLANHAYRDYWYLEVDLASESLPVLMRKCHAYEDYRHTGQAQQEHQVFPRVLWVMPTPERITRLKTAIAADQRLPDRLFVFTTPAALIPTLQEPP
;
A
#
# COMPACT_ATOMS: atom_id res chain seq x y z
N MET A 1 -18.94 -22.08 21.22
CA MET A 1 -18.76 -20.71 20.67
C MET A 1 -19.89 -19.82 21.19
N ILE A 2 -19.61 -18.87 22.08
CA ILE A 2 -20.59 -17.90 22.59
C ILE A 2 -20.91 -16.95 21.43
N LYS A 3 -22.17 -16.94 20.98
CA LYS A 3 -22.67 -15.98 19.98
C LYS A 3 -22.54 -14.57 20.57
N GLN A 4 -21.55 -13.81 20.12
CA GLN A 4 -21.40 -12.43 20.54
C GLN A 4 -22.58 -11.58 20.03
N PRO A 5 -23.14 -10.66 20.84
CA PRO A 5 -24.31 -9.88 20.49
C PRO A 5 -24.03 -9.03 19.22
N ARG A 6 -25.07 -8.91 18.40
CA ARG A 6 -25.05 -8.15 17.16
C ARG A 6 -25.18 -6.66 17.51
N VAL A 7 -24.14 -5.87 17.21
CA VAL A 7 -24.17 -4.41 17.40
C VAL A 7 -25.27 -3.80 16.51
N SER A 8 -26.19 -3.02 17.09
CA SER A 8 -27.25 -2.36 16.31
C SER A 8 -26.71 -1.18 15.48
N ARG A 9 -27.54 -0.62 14.61
CA ARG A 9 -27.16 0.58 13.83
C ARG A 9 -27.02 1.80 14.75
N CYS A 10 -27.87 1.92 15.76
CA CYS A 10 -27.81 2.98 16.76
C CYS A 10 -26.50 2.92 17.56
N ASP A 11 -26.11 1.72 18.01
CA ASP A 11 -24.85 1.51 18.73
C ASP A 11 -23.63 1.87 17.87
N LEU A 12 -23.68 1.62 16.53
CA LEU A 12 -22.62 2.00 15.60
C LEU A 12 -22.46 3.52 15.51
N HIS A 13 -23.55 4.29 15.45
CA HIS A 13 -23.48 5.75 15.45
C HIS A 13 -22.93 6.29 16.77
N GLN A 14 -23.42 5.81 17.90
CA GLN A 14 -22.89 6.19 19.22
C GLN A 14 -21.40 5.83 19.37
N LEU A 15 -20.98 4.69 18.82
CA LEU A 15 -19.57 4.31 18.81
C LEU A 15 -18.75 5.26 17.93
N ALA A 16 -19.26 5.62 16.75
CA ALA A 16 -18.62 6.57 15.83
C ALA A 16 -18.34 7.92 16.50
N ASP A 17 -19.29 8.45 17.23
CA ASP A 17 -19.19 9.75 17.93
C ASP A 17 -18.13 9.74 19.05
N ARG A 18 -17.78 8.57 19.57
CA ARG A 18 -16.79 8.38 20.64
C ARG A 18 -15.36 8.16 20.12
N LEU A 19 -15.18 7.98 18.83
CA LEU A 19 -13.87 7.76 18.23
C LEU A 19 -13.15 9.09 18.01
N SER A 20 -11.87 9.13 18.42
CA SER A 20 -11.01 10.26 18.12
C SER A 20 -10.63 10.29 16.62
N GLN A 21 -10.16 11.44 16.13
CA GLN A 21 -9.62 11.55 14.77
C GLN A 21 -8.50 10.52 14.48
N ARG A 22 -7.65 10.24 15.48
CA ARG A 22 -6.60 9.22 15.36
C ARG A 22 -7.19 7.82 15.16
N ASP A 23 -8.25 7.48 15.88
CA ASP A 23 -8.92 6.18 15.74
C ASP A 23 -9.49 6.02 14.34
N TRP A 24 -10.16 7.06 13.83
CA TRP A 24 -10.67 7.09 12.46
C TRP A 24 -9.55 6.94 11.44
N ASN A 25 -8.45 7.67 11.60
CA ASN A 25 -7.30 7.58 10.70
C ASN A 25 -6.71 6.15 10.67
N ILE A 26 -6.59 5.50 11.82
CA ILE A 26 -6.14 4.10 11.91
C ILE A 26 -7.13 3.17 11.20
N LEU A 27 -8.43 3.32 11.44
CA LEU A 27 -9.45 2.48 10.81
C LEU A 27 -9.50 2.67 9.29
N HIS A 28 -9.43 3.91 8.80
CA HIS A 28 -9.38 4.21 7.37
C HIS A 28 -8.12 3.65 6.71
N PHE A 29 -6.97 3.80 7.35
CA PHE A 29 -5.73 3.25 6.86
C PHE A 29 -5.79 1.73 6.73
N ILE A 30 -6.25 1.03 7.79
CA ILE A 30 -6.40 -0.43 7.74
C ILE A 30 -7.51 -0.85 6.75
N ASN A 31 -8.60 -0.09 6.63
CA ASN A 31 -9.60 -0.34 5.60
C ASN A 31 -9.01 -0.32 4.19
N ARG A 32 -8.13 0.64 3.93
CA ARG A 32 -7.50 0.85 2.64
C ARG A 32 -6.43 -0.19 2.33
N HIS A 33 -5.53 -0.47 3.29
CA HIS A 33 -4.40 -1.40 3.16
C HIS A 33 -4.73 -2.85 3.49
N ARG A 34 -5.90 -3.12 4.08
CA ARG A 34 -6.35 -4.40 4.64
C ARG A 34 -5.57 -4.84 5.87
N TYR A 35 -4.25 -4.73 5.86
CA TYR A 35 -3.36 -5.19 6.92
C TYR A 35 -2.32 -4.15 7.27
N ALA A 36 -2.01 -4.03 8.57
CA ALA A 36 -0.90 -3.22 9.04
C ALA A 36 -0.29 -3.85 10.30
N THR A 37 1.01 -3.73 10.46
CA THR A 37 1.69 -4.13 11.70
C THR A 37 1.58 -3.05 12.77
N THR A 38 1.75 -3.42 14.04
CA THR A 38 1.85 -2.45 15.14
C THR A 38 2.95 -1.42 14.88
N GLY A 39 4.08 -1.85 14.29
CA GLY A 39 5.20 -0.97 13.95
C GLY A 39 4.84 0.10 12.92
N GLN A 40 4.15 -0.29 11.86
CA GLN A 40 3.69 0.62 10.81
C GLN A 40 2.70 1.65 11.35
N LEU A 41 1.69 1.22 12.12
CA LEU A 41 0.71 2.12 12.75
C LEU A 41 1.36 3.07 13.76
N ARG A 42 2.37 2.62 14.51
CA ARG A 42 3.14 3.46 15.43
C ARG A 42 3.90 4.56 14.67
N ARG A 43 4.60 4.21 13.59
CA ARG A 43 5.35 5.16 12.75
C ARG A 43 4.43 6.24 12.15
N LEU A 44 3.22 5.87 11.73
CA LEU A 44 2.26 6.81 11.15
C LEU A 44 1.60 7.72 12.19
N TYR A 45 1.07 7.16 13.28
CA TYR A 45 0.11 7.86 14.14
C TYR A 45 0.64 8.21 15.53
N PHE A 46 1.87 7.81 15.85
CA PHE A 46 2.49 8.03 17.16
C PHE A 46 3.92 8.58 17.06
N ALA A 47 4.29 9.14 15.90
CA ALA A 47 5.65 9.66 15.66
C ALA A 47 6.02 10.87 16.52
N THR A 48 5.04 11.64 17.02
CA THR A 48 5.26 12.87 17.80
C THR A 48 5.58 12.62 19.27
N HIS A 49 5.65 11.37 19.74
CA HIS A 49 6.00 11.07 21.13
C HIS A 49 7.51 11.24 21.37
N ALA A 50 7.88 11.75 22.54
CA ALA A 50 9.25 12.06 22.90
C ALA A 50 10.22 10.86 22.82
N THR A 51 9.73 9.63 23.03
CA THR A 51 10.54 8.42 22.93
C THR A 51 9.80 7.30 22.19
N GLN A 52 10.54 6.43 21.53
CA GLN A 52 9.99 5.26 20.86
C GLN A 52 9.21 4.33 21.81
N SER A 53 9.67 4.21 23.06
CA SER A 53 8.99 3.42 24.09
C SER A 53 7.65 4.04 24.47
N ALA A 54 7.56 5.37 24.62
CA ALA A 54 6.31 6.07 24.87
C ALA A 54 5.33 5.92 23.69
N ALA A 55 5.82 6.08 22.47
CA ALA A 55 5.05 5.85 21.24
C ALA A 55 4.49 4.42 21.17
N THR A 56 5.31 3.41 21.49
CA THR A 56 4.91 2.01 21.50
C THR A 56 3.82 1.74 22.53
N ARG A 57 3.97 2.24 23.77
CA ARG A 57 2.96 2.09 24.82
C ARG A 57 1.64 2.76 24.43
N ALA A 58 1.69 3.98 23.89
CA ALA A 58 0.51 4.71 23.44
C ALA A 58 -0.21 3.97 22.30
N CYS A 59 0.54 3.51 21.30
CA CYS A 59 0.03 2.72 20.18
C CYS A 59 -0.65 1.44 20.68
N THR A 60 0.03 0.64 21.49
CA THR A 60 -0.51 -0.60 22.04
C THR A 60 -1.79 -0.39 22.85
N ARG A 61 -1.87 0.69 23.64
CA ARG A 61 -3.09 1.05 24.40
C ARG A 61 -4.26 1.37 23.48
N VAL A 62 -4.04 2.19 22.44
CA VAL A 62 -5.08 2.54 21.46
C VAL A 62 -5.55 1.31 20.70
N LEU A 63 -4.62 0.51 20.14
CA LEU A 63 -4.96 -0.70 19.41
C LEU A 63 -5.66 -1.74 20.31
N GLY A 64 -5.26 -1.87 21.56
CA GLY A 64 -5.94 -2.70 22.56
C GLY A 64 -7.38 -2.26 22.80
N ARG A 65 -7.64 -0.96 22.92
CA ARG A 65 -9.00 -0.40 23.04
C ARG A 65 -9.84 -0.69 21.79
N LEU A 66 -9.28 -0.47 20.58
CA LEU A 66 -9.98 -0.75 19.32
C LEU A 66 -10.29 -2.25 19.14
N LEU A 67 -9.42 -3.12 19.65
CA LEU A 67 -9.65 -4.57 19.72
C LEU A 67 -10.83 -4.90 20.63
N THR A 68 -10.87 -4.34 21.87
CA THR A 68 -11.97 -4.54 22.81
C THR A 68 -13.32 -4.07 22.25
N LEU A 69 -13.31 -2.98 21.48
CA LEU A 69 -14.48 -2.45 20.77
C LEU A 69 -14.84 -3.24 19.49
N ARG A 70 -14.09 -4.29 19.16
CA ARG A 70 -14.26 -5.10 17.93
C ARG A 70 -14.16 -4.28 16.63
N LEU A 71 -13.49 -3.17 16.68
CA LEU A 71 -13.18 -2.36 15.50
C LEU A 71 -11.99 -2.94 14.73
N LEU A 72 -11.01 -3.48 15.47
CA LEU A 72 -9.86 -4.20 14.94
C LEU A 72 -9.80 -5.62 15.49
N THR A 73 -9.18 -6.50 14.72
CA THR A 73 -8.75 -7.82 15.18
C THR A 73 -7.29 -8.07 14.82
N ARG A 74 -6.70 -9.09 15.43
CA ARG A 74 -5.34 -9.55 15.14
C ARG A 74 -5.40 -10.80 14.29
N LEU A 75 -4.55 -10.89 13.28
CA LEU A 75 -4.30 -12.19 12.66
C LEU A 75 -3.50 -13.06 13.62
N GLU A 76 -3.83 -14.36 13.67
CA GLU A 76 -3.10 -15.33 14.48
C GLU A 76 -1.66 -15.51 13.99
N ARG A 77 -1.43 -15.29 12.69
CA ARG A 77 -0.10 -15.32 12.08
C ARG A 77 0.71 -14.09 12.46
N ARG A 78 1.96 -14.33 12.85
CA ARG A 78 2.98 -13.33 13.06
C ARG A 78 3.97 -13.41 11.92
N ILE A 79 4.29 -12.30 11.28
CA ILE A 79 5.35 -12.23 10.26
C ILE A 79 6.57 -11.59 10.90
N GLY A 80 7.72 -12.22 10.67
CA GLY A 80 9.04 -11.71 11.01
C GLY A 80 9.52 -12.11 12.39
N GLY A 81 10.54 -12.88 12.39
CA GLY A 81 11.54 -13.07 13.41
C GLY A 81 12.87 -12.78 12.77
N ASP A 82 13.16 -11.55 12.43
CA ASP A 82 14.53 -11.14 12.13
C ASP A 82 15.17 -10.63 13.41
N ARG A 83 16.07 -11.42 13.88
CA ARG A 83 17.19 -11.28 14.85
C ARG A 83 17.01 -10.47 16.15
N HIS A 84 16.03 -9.54 16.32
CA HIS A 84 15.85 -8.77 17.56
C HIS A 84 14.38 -8.35 17.78
N GLY A 85 13.51 -9.23 18.27
CA GLY A 85 12.21 -8.82 18.77
C GLY A 85 11.05 -9.80 18.55
N SER A 86 10.05 -9.76 19.42
CA SER A 86 8.82 -10.51 19.30
C SER A 86 8.12 -10.20 17.98
N ALA A 87 7.66 -11.23 17.27
CA ALA A 87 6.89 -11.08 16.03
C ALA A 87 5.75 -10.05 16.20
N ALA A 88 5.72 -9.04 15.34
CA ALA A 88 4.74 -7.97 15.43
C ALA A 88 3.33 -8.48 15.17
N PHE A 89 2.35 -7.98 15.93
CA PHE A 89 0.95 -8.24 15.63
C PHE A 89 0.55 -7.58 14.30
N ILE A 90 -0.23 -8.31 13.52
CA ILE A 90 -0.83 -7.82 12.29
C ILE A 90 -2.30 -7.54 12.57
N TRP A 91 -2.73 -6.35 12.23
CA TRP A 91 -4.06 -5.83 12.47
C TRP A 91 -4.86 -5.77 11.18
N CYS A 92 -6.15 -6.10 11.27
CA CYS A 92 -7.15 -5.89 10.22
C CYS A 92 -8.47 -5.44 10.87
N LEU A 93 -9.42 -4.98 10.05
CA LEU A 93 -10.75 -4.64 10.56
C LEU A 93 -11.46 -5.89 11.08
N ASP A 94 -12.14 -5.75 12.23
CA ASP A 94 -13.11 -6.72 12.72
C ASP A 94 -14.51 -6.37 12.20
N VAL A 95 -15.48 -7.22 12.46
CA VAL A 95 -16.86 -7.10 11.98
C VAL A 95 -17.50 -5.75 12.30
N VAL A 96 -17.24 -5.17 13.48
CA VAL A 96 -17.78 -3.85 13.84
C VAL A 96 -17.07 -2.75 13.06
N GLY A 97 -15.74 -2.84 12.91
CA GLY A 97 -14.96 -1.91 12.10
C GLY A 97 -15.36 -1.92 10.64
N GLU A 98 -15.52 -3.09 10.04
CA GLU A 98 -16.03 -3.28 8.67
C GLU A 98 -17.41 -2.63 8.46
N ARG A 99 -18.31 -2.84 9.42
CA ARG A 99 -19.66 -2.24 9.36
C ARG A 99 -19.60 -0.73 9.48
N LEU A 100 -18.72 -0.21 10.33
CA LEU A 100 -18.53 1.22 10.52
C LEU A 100 -17.99 1.88 9.25
N GLN A 101 -16.95 1.30 8.64
CA GLN A 101 -16.40 1.80 7.37
C GLN A 101 -17.42 1.73 6.23
N ARG A 102 -18.23 0.67 6.19
CA ARG A 102 -19.28 0.54 5.18
C ARG A 102 -20.38 1.60 5.29
N LEU A 103 -20.64 2.15 6.47
CA LEU A 103 -21.56 3.28 6.61
C LEU A 103 -21.02 4.53 5.91
N ALA A 104 -19.69 4.67 5.82
CA ALA A 104 -19.03 5.80 5.19
C ALA A 104 -18.83 5.61 3.67
N ASP A 105 -18.43 4.42 3.20
CA ASP A 105 -18.01 4.16 1.81
C ASP A 105 -18.96 3.24 1.01
N GLY A 106 -19.99 2.67 1.65
CA GLY A 106 -20.97 1.77 1.00
C GLY A 106 -20.42 0.39 0.59
N LYS A 107 -19.12 0.17 0.68
CA LYS A 107 -18.48 -1.04 0.17
C LYS A 107 -18.49 -2.16 1.20
N ARG A 108 -18.92 -3.36 0.80
CA ARG A 108 -18.87 -4.56 1.64
C ARG A 108 -17.63 -5.36 1.28
N ARG A 109 -16.74 -5.57 2.24
CA ARG A 109 -15.63 -6.50 2.13
C ARG A 109 -15.94 -7.79 2.88
N ARG A 110 -15.55 -8.92 2.30
CA ARG A 110 -15.60 -10.21 3.01
C ARG A 110 -14.21 -10.48 3.55
N PHE A 111 -14.13 -10.84 4.82
CA PHE A 111 -12.90 -11.34 5.40
C PHE A 111 -12.62 -12.73 4.79
N HIS A 112 -11.43 -12.88 4.23
CA HIS A 112 -10.84 -14.16 3.87
C HIS A 112 -9.49 -14.22 4.54
N GLU A 113 -9.14 -15.37 5.09
CA GLU A 113 -7.80 -15.56 5.62
C GLU A 113 -6.78 -15.45 4.47
N PRO A 114 -5.82 -14.50 4.55
CA PRO A 114 -4.90 -14.30 3.45
C PRO A 114 -3.89 -15.44 3.35
N SER A 115 -3.45 -15.75 2.13
CA SER A 115 -2.25 -16.58 1.97
C SER A 115 -1.02 -15.85 2.54
N PHE A 116 0.03 -16.59 2.87
CA PHE A 116 1.25 -16.00 3.40
C PHE A 116 1.88 -14.99 2.42
N LEU A 117 1.98 -15.34 1.14
CA LEU A 117 2.53 -14.47 0.10
C LEU A 117 1.71 -13.19 -0.09
N PHE A 118 0.39 -13.31 -0.12
CA PHE A 118 -0.49 -12.14 -0.23
C PHE A 118 -0.34 -11.22 0.99
N LEU A 119 -0.22 -11.77 2.19
CA LEU A 119 -0.05 -10.99 3.40
C LEU A 119 1.31 -10.26 3.41
N GLN A 120 2.40 -10.95 3.03
CA GLN A 120 3.71 -10.32 2.89
C GLN A 120 3.69 -9.18 1.87
N HIS A 121 3.09 -9.41 0.70
CA HIS A 121 2.97 -8.40 -0.36
C HIS A 121 2.19 -7.17 0.13
N SER A 122 1.01 -7.37 0.72
CA SER A 122 0.19 -6.28 1.26
C SER A 122 0.93 -5.49 2.35
N LEU A 123 1.65 -6.16 3.26
CA LEU A 123 2.43 -5.47 4.30
C LEU A 123 3.64 -4.71 3.73
N THR A 124 4.23 -5.18 2.64
CA THR A 124 5.30 -4.46 1.95
C THR A 124 4.76 -3.19 1.29
N ILE A 125 3.62 -3.25 0.60
CA ILE A 125 2.93 -2.07 0.07
C ILE A 125 2.60 -1.09 1.20
N THR A 126 2.11 -1.60 2.33
CA THR A 126 1.83 -0.79 3.53
C THR A 126 3.10 -0.12 4.04
N ASP A 127 4.23 -0.81 4.09
CA ASP A 127 5.49 -0.23 4.56
C ASP A 127 6.05 0.83 3.60
N ILE A 128 5.93 0.64 2.29
CA ILE A 128 6.25 1.66 1.29
C ILE A 128 5.43 2.94 1.55
N HIS A 129 4.12 2.83 1.75
CA HIS A 129 3.29 3.99 2.08
C HIS A 129 3.75 4.69 3.36
N VAL A 130 4.11 3.92 4.39
CA VAL A 130 4.66 4.47 5.65
C VAL A 130 5.96 5.24 5.39
N GLN A 131 6.89 4.67 4.61
CA GLN A 131 8.15 5.33 4.25
C GLN A 131 7.92 6.64 3.49
N LEU A 132 6.95 6.66 2.55
CA LEU A 132 6.59 7.87 1.80
C LEU A 132 6.08 8.98 2.72
N VAL A 133 5.21 8.65 3.68
CA VAL A 133 4.69 9.63 4.67
C VAL A 133 5.81 10.11 5.61
N GLU A 134 6.76 9.24 5.97
CA GLU A 134 7.93 9.64 6.77
C GLU A 134 8.85 10.58 5.98
N ALA A 135 9.08 10.30 4.69
CA ALA A 135 9.87 11.15 3.81
C ALA A 135 9.21 12.52 3.58
N GLU A 136 7.89 12.57 3.42
CA GLU A 136 7.14 13.83 3.36
C GLU A 136 7.32 14.64 4.65
N ARG A 137 7.20 14.03 5.83
CA ARG A 137 7.41 14.69 7.12
C ARG A 137 8.80 15.26 7.31
N THR A 138 9.79 14.68 6.64
CA THR A 138 11.19 15.18 6.66
C THR A 138 11.48 16.17 5.55
N GLY A 139 10.48 16.53 4.73
CA GLY A 139 10.61 17.54 3.68
C GLY A 139 11.28 17.03 2.39
N CYS A 140 11.37 15.71 2.19
CA CYS A 140 11.97 15.15 0.97
C CYS A 140 11.17 15.52 -0.29
N PHE A 141 9.86 15.55 -0.19
CA PHE A 141 8.88 15.92 -1.23
C PHE A 141 7.50 16.12 -0.59
N ASN A 142 6.53 16.65 -1.35
CA ASN A 142 5.12 16.66 -0.99
C ASN A 142 4.42 15.44 -1.63
N LEU A 143 3.82 14.59 -0.82
CA LEU A 143 3.04 13.43 -1.27
C LEU A 143 1.61 13.87 -1.61
N THR A 144 1.37 14.24 -2.87
CA THR A 144 0.09 14.84 -3.29
C THR A 144 -1.00 13.81 -3.52
N GLN A 145 -0.63 12.57 -3.87
CA GLN A 145 -1.56 11.47 -4.08
C GLN A 145 -0.89 10.13 -3.80
N VAL A 146 -1.65 9.25 -3.16
CA VAL A 146 -1.34 7.81 -3.06
C VAL A 146 -2.63 7.06 -3.39
N ALA A 147 -2.60 6.19 -4.38
CA ALA A 147 -3.65 5.22 -4.66
C ALA A 147 -3.08 3.81 -4.54
N ILE A 148 -3.83 2.88 -3.94
CA ILE A 148 -3.39 1.49 -3.71
C ILE A 148 -4.45 0.51 -4.17
N GLU A 149 -4.01 -0.67 -4.59
CA GLU A 149 -4.89 -1.74 -5.07
C GLU A 149 -5.93 -1.21 -6.09
N THR A 150 -7.22 -1.44 -5.84
CA THR A 150 -8.32 -1.06 -6.75
C THR A 150 -8.41 0.44 -7.04
N GLU A 151 -7.85 1.31 -6.20
CA GLU A 151 -7.80 2.75 -6.46
C GLU A 151 -6.77 3.09 -7.55
N ALA A 152 -5.70 2.31 -7.63
CA ALA A 152 -4.64 2.46 -8.63
C ALA A 152 -4.97 1.80 -9.97
N TRP A 153 -5.96 0.93 -10.03
CA TRP A 153 -6.27 0.16 -11.24
C TRP A 153 -6.86 1.03 -12.34
N ARG A 154 -6.45 0.77 -13.59
CA ARG A 154 -6.84 1.55 -14.77
C ARG A 154 -7.45 0.64 -15.83
N PRO A 155 -8.75 0.79 -16.13
CA PRO A 155 -9.36 0.06 -17.26
C PRO A 155 -8.88 0.68 -18.58
N TYR A 156 -8.60 -0.17 -19.57
CA TYR A 156 -8.23 0.26 -20.91
C TYR A 156 -8.65 -0.76 -21.97
N LEU A 157 -8.67 -0.32 -23.22
CA LEU A 157 -8.89 -1.19 -24.38
C LEU A 157 -7.54 -1.64 -24.93
N THR A 158 -7.37 -2.95 -25.08
CA THR A 158 -6.22 -3.51 -25.77
C THR A 158 -6.29 -3.17 -27.28
N PRO A 159 -5.18 -3.30 -28.05
CA PRO A 159 -5.19 -3.13 -29.51
C PRO A 159 -6.22 -4.01 -30.23
N HIS A 160 -6.66 -5.12 -29.61
CA HIS A 160 -7.69 -6.02 -30.13
C HIS A 160 -9.13 -5.67 -29.69
N GLY A 161 -9.35 -4.49 -29.07
CA GLY A 161 -10.66 -4.04 -28.63
C GLY A 161 -11.21 -4.75 -27.39
N VAL A 162 -10.37 -5.49 -26.66
CA VAL A 162 -10.78 -6.16 -25.41
C VAL A 162 -10.53 -5.23 -24.24
N THR A 163 -11.58 -4.98 -23.43
CA THR A 163 -11.44 -4.25 -22.18
C THR A 163 -10.59 -5.07 -21.19
N THR A 164 -9.53 -4.49 -20.71
CA THR A 164 -8.64 -5.08 -19.70
C THR A 164 -8.33 -4.08 -18.59
N LEU A 165 -7.57 -4.49 -17.61
CA LEU A 165 -7.31 -3.72 -16.41
C LEU A 165 -5.81 -3.76 -16.08
N LEU A 166 -5.15 -2.61 -16.20
CA LEU A 166 -3.84 -2.42 -15.61
C LEU A 166 -3.98 -2.39 -14.08
N LYS A 167 -3.15 -3.15 -13.37
CA LYS A 167 -3.27 -3.34 -11.92
C LYS A 167 -1.96 -3.00 -11.19
N PRO A 168 -1.54 -1.74 -11.16
CA PRO A 168 -0.43 -1.34 -10.32
C PRO A 168 -0.70 -1.68 -8.84
N ASP A 169 0.33 -2.03 -8.10
CA ASP A 169 0.23 -2.19 -6.65
C ASP A 169 -0.04 -0.83 -5.98
N MET A 170 0.55 0.24 -6.54
CA MET A 170 0.38 1.60 -6.06
C MET A 170 0.54 2.60 -7.20
N MET A 171 -0.12 3.75 -7.08
CA MET A 171 0.12 4.94 -7.88
C MET A 171 0.46 6.10 -6.96
N LEU A 172 1.49 6.87 -7.29
CA LEU A 172 1.93 8.03 -6.53
C LEU A 172 1.94 9.28 -7.38
N SER A 173 1.66 10.43 -6.75
CA SER A 173 2.01 11.74 -7.25
C SER A 173 2.84 12.47 -6.21
N LEU A 174 4.04 12.87 -6.59
CA LEU A 174 4.98 13.60 -5.77
C LEU A 174 5.18 14.99 -6.35
N ALA A 175 5.27 16.01 -5.49
CA ALA A 175 5.58 17.36 -5.92
C ALA A 175 6.79 17.89 -5.15
N ASN A 176 7.66 18.58 -5.84
CA ASN A 176 8.69 19.45 -5.26
C ASN A 176 8.49 20.88 -5.79
N HIS A 177 9.43 21.77 -5.50
CA HIS A 177 9.33 23.19 -5.92
C HIS A 177 9.37 23.39 -7.44
N ALA A 178 9.89 22.44 -8.21
CA ALA A 178 10.17 22.58 -9.63
C ALA A 178 9.21 21.77 -10.54
N TYR A 179 8.74 20.61 -10.08
CA TYR A 179 7.94 19.71 -10.90
C TYR A 179 7.03 18.83 -10.07
N ARG A 180 6.06 18.20 -10.75
CA ARG A 180 5.24 17.11 -10.24
C ARG A 180 5.60 15.84 -10.97
N ASP A 181 5.82 14.77 -10.23
CA ASP A 181 6.20 13.46 -10.73
C ASP A 181 5.10 12.43 -10.47
N TYR A 182 4.89 11.52 -11.41
CA TYR A 182 3.87 10.49 -11.35
C TYR A 182 4.50 9.11 -11.52
N TRP A 183 4.08 8.18 -10.66
CA TRP A 183 4.66 6.84 -10.61
C TRP A 183 3.58 5.77 -10.50
N TYR A 184 3.74 4.71 -11.27
CA TYR A 184 3.18 3.41 -10.95
C TYR A 184 4.23 2.61 -10.21
N LEU A 185 3.87 1.90 -9.13
CA LEU A 185 4.75 1.02 -8.38
C LEU A 185 4.32 -0.43 -8.53
N GLU A 186 5.31 -1.28 -8.73
CA GLU A 186 5.21 -2.73 -8.65
C GLU A 186 6.15 -3.25 -7.55
N VAL A 187 5.64 -4.07 -6.67
CA VAL A 187 6.37 -4.68 -5.56
C VAL A 187 6.60 -6.15 -5.88
N ASP A 188 7.86 -6.51 -6.18
CA ASP A 188 8.22 -7.90 -6.39
C ASP A 188 8.91 -8.48 -5.15
N LEU A 189 8.35 -9.57 -4.62
CA LEU A 189 8.90 -10.32 -3.50
C LEU A 189 9.71 -11.56 -3.93
N ALA A 190 10.16 -11.60 -5.18
CA ALA A 190 10.80 -12.76 -5.81
C ALA A 190 9.90 -14.02 -5.90
N SER A 191 8.61 -13.87 -5.73
CA SER A 191 7.64 -14.96 -5.85
C SER A 191 7.14 -15.19 -7.28
N GLU A 192 7.26 -14.18 -8.16
CA GLU A 192 6.83 -14.25 -9.55
C GLU A 192 8.00 -14.66 -10.47
N SER A 193 7.68 -15.43 -11.52
CA SER A 193 8.66 -15.79 -12.54
C SER A 193 8.94 -14.62 -13.49
N LEU A 194 10.11 -14.62 -14.16
CA LEU A 194 10.48 -13.57 -15.11
C LEU A 194 9.44 -13.38 -16.24
N PRO A 195 8.84 -14.43 -16.84
CA PRO A 195 7.77 -14.24 -17.82
C PRO A 195 6.53 -13.55 -17.28
N VAL A 196 6.21 -13.68 -15.97
CA VAL A 196 5.11 -12.96 -15.33
C VAL A 196 5.46 -11.47 -15.24
N LEU A 197 6.67 -11.13 -14.78
CA LEU A 197 7.13 -9.75 -14.73
C LEU A 197 7.13 -9.08 -16.10
N MET A 198 7.62 -9.79 -17.14
CA MET A 198 7.61 -9.29 -18.51
C MET A 198 6.19 -9.03 -19.04
N ARG A 199 5.21 -9.90 -18.73
CA ARG A 199 3.80 -9.63 -19.08
C ARG A 199 3.26 -8.36 -18.41
N LYS A 200 3.66 -8.08 -17.17
CA LYS A 200 3.31 -6.80 -16.51
C LYS A 200 3.94 -5.62 -17.26
N CYS A 201 5.21 -5.71 -17.65
CA CYS A 201 5.88 -4.67 -18.42
C CYS A 201 5.16 -4.39 -19.75
N HIS A 202 4.74 -5.44 -20.47
CA HIS A 202 3.94 -5.28 -21.69
C HIS A 202 2.58 -4.63 -21.43
N ALA A 203 1.90 -4.97 -20.33
CA ALA A 203 0.63 -4.35 -19.98
C ALA A 203 0.77 -2.83 -19.73
N TYR A 204 1.89 -2.38 -19.15
CA TYR A 204 2.20 -0.95 -19.03
C TYR A 204 2.42 -0.29 -20.38
N GLU A 205 3.13 -0.94 -21.29
CA GLU A 205 3.37 -0.41 -22.64
C GLU A 205 2.08 -0.36 -23.46
N ASP A 206 1.23 -1.41 -23.40
CA ASP A 206 -0.09 -1.41 -24.02
C ASP A 206 -0.94 -0.26 -23.48
N TYR A 207 -0.94 -0.02 -22.17
CA TYR A 207 -1.66 1.08 -21.55
C TYR A 207 -1.09 2.44 -21.97
N ARG A 208 0.24 2.58 -22.08
CA ARG A 208 0.90 3.81 -22.53
C ARG A 208 0.46 4.20 -23.93
N HIS A 209 0.28 3.22 -24.83
CA HIS A 209 -0.19 3.44 -26.20
C HIS A 209 -1.65 3.93 -26.27
N THR A 210 -2.46 3.75 -25.22
CA THR A 210 -3.82 4.32 -25.21
C THR A 210 -3.86 5.83 -25.07
N GLY A 211 -2.81 6.46 -24.59
CA GLY A 211 -2.74 7.90 -24.31
C GLY A 211 -3.55 8.35 -23.10
N GLN A 212 -4.27 7.49 -22.40
CA GLN A 212 -5.17 7.87 -21.28
C GLN A 212 -4.41 8.56 -20.13
N ALA A 213 -3.30 7.98 -19.70
CA ALA A 213 -2.50 8.57 -18.62
C ALA A 213 -1.87 9.92 -19.04
N GLN A 214 -1.46 10.04 -20.31
CA GLN A 214 -0.91 11.27 -20.84
C GLN A 214 -1.96 12.38 -20.93
N GLN A 215 -3.22 12.05 -21.20
CA GLN A 215 -4.32 13.01 -21.16
C GLN A 215 -4.60 13.48 -19.72
N GLU A 216 -4.52 12.59 -18.73
CA GLU A 216 -4.78 12.91 -17.32
C GLU A 216 -3.63 13.68 -16.67
N HIS A 217 -2.37 13.30 -16.96
CA HIS A 217 -1.20 13.80 -16.24
C HIS A 217 -0.24 14.64 -17.12
N GLN A 218 -0.51 14.82 -18.42
CA GLN A 218 0.35 15.43 -19.43
C GLN A 218 1.63 14.64 -19.74
N VAL A 219 1.92 13.61 -18.97
CA VAL A 219 3.03 12.66 -19.12
C VAL A 219 2.53 11.26 -18.82
N PHE A 220 3.23 10.24 -19.29
CA PHE A 220 3.01 8.88 -18.80
C PHE A 220 3.78 8.67 -17.50
N PRO A 221 3.13 8.20 -16.41
CA PRO A 221 3.82 7.88 -15.15
C PRO A 221 4.93 6.86 -15.36
N ARG A 222 6.10 7.08 -14.78
CA ARG A 222 7.18 6.07 -14.79
C ARG A 222 6.76 4.86 -13.96
N VAL A 223 7.26 3.68 -14.32
CA VAL A 223 6.97 2.42 -13.60
C VAL A 223 8.15 2.07 -12.71
N LEU A 224 7.97 2.18 -11.40
CA LEU A 224 8.99 1.88 -10.40
C LEU A 224 8.81 0.44 -9.88
N TRP A 225 9.80 -0.40 -10.17
CA TRP A 225 9.91 -1.74 -9.61
C TRP A 225 10.68 -1.71 -8.29
N VAL A 226 10.03 -2.06 -7.19
CA VAL A 226 10.66 -2.25 -5.88
C VAL A 226 10.96 -3.74 -5.72
N MET A 227 12.22 -4.10 -5.78
CA MET A 227 12.68 -5.49 -5.86
C MET A 227 13.63 -5.83 -4.71
N PRO A 228 13.67 -7.10 -4.24
CA PRO A 228 14.38 -7.46 -3.02
C PRO A 228 15.90 -7.44 -3.15
N THR A 229 16.44 -7.68 -4.36
CA THR A 229 17.89 -7.76 -4.57
C THR A 229 18.37 -7.15 -5.89
N PRO A 230 19.62 -6.65 -5.94
CA PRO A 230 20.23 -6.15 -7.18
C PRO A 230 20.30 -7.17 -8.33
N GLU A 231 20.51 -8.45 -8.02
CA GLU A 231 20.58 -9.52 -9.02
C GLU A 231 19.23 -9.70 -9.71
N ARG A 232 18.15 -9.60 -8.95
CA ARG A 232 16.80 -9.67 -9.51
C ARG A 232 16.48 -8.46 -10.37
N ILE A 233 16.90 -7.27 -9.97
CA ILE A 233 16.83 -6.05 -10.78
C ILE A 233 17.57 -6.25 -12.09
N THR A 234 18.85 -6.70 -12.06
CA THR A 234 19.66 -6.93 -13.25
C THR A 234 19.01 -7.90 -14.20
N ARG A 235 18.45 -9.00 -13.68
CA ARG A 235 17.76 -10.01 -14.50
C ARG A 235 16.55 -9.44 -15.24
N LEU A 236 15.72 -8.62 -14.59
CA LEU A 236 14.57 -8.00 -15.26
C LEU A 236 15.00 -6.91 -16.23
N LYS A 237 15.98 -6.07 -15.87
CA LYS A 237 16.56 -5.06 -16.77
C LYS A 237 17.09 -5.69 -18.07
N THR A 238 17.85 -6.77 -17.97
CA THR A 238 18.38 -7.49 -19.13
C THR A 238 17.27 -8.02 -20.03
N ALA A 239 16.20 -8.57 -19.45
CA ALA A 239 15.07 -9.07 -20.22
C ALA A 239 14.30 -7.95 -20.93
N ILE A 240 14.10 -6.79 -20.26
CA ILE A 240 13.46 -5.62 -20.86
C ILE A 240 14.32 -5.06 -22.00
N ALA A 241 15.63 -4.90 -21.81
CA ALA A 241 16.55 -4.40 -22.83
C ALA A 241 16.63 -5.32 -24.06
N ALA A 242 16.36 -6.61 -23.93
CA ALA A 242 16.29 -7.56 -25.04
C ALA A 242 14.96 -7.52 -25.80
N ASP A 243 13.93 -6.87 -25.28
CA ASP A 243 12.60 -6.80 -25.90
C ASP A 243 12.38 -5.46 -26.61
N GLN A 244 12.42 -5.48 -27.94
CA GLN A 244 12.28 -4.28 -28.79
C GLN A 244 10.95 -3.53 -28.65
N ARG A 245 9.94 -4.13 -28.03
CA ARG A 245 8.64 -3.50 -27.80
C ARG A 245 8.61 -2.63 -26.56
N LEU A 246 9.60 -2.75 -25.67
CA LEU A 246 9.63 -2.05 -24.40
C LEU A 246 10.59 -0.86 -24.44
N PRO A 247 10.17 0.37 -24.10
CA PRO A 247 11.05 1.53 -24.09
C PRO A 247 11.97 1.52 -22.86
N ASP A 248 13.25 1.82 -23.07
CA ASP A 248 14.30 1.78 -22.06
C ASP A 248 14.03 2.68 -20.83
N ARG A 249 13.31 3.79 -21.02
CA ARG A 249 13.12 4.82 -19.98
C ARG A 249 11.81 4.69 -19.20
N LEU A 250 10.96 3.73 -19.56
CA LEU A 250 9.67 3.56 -18.90
C LEU A 250 9.83 2.98 -17.49
N PHE A 251 10.80 2.10 -17.30
CA PHE A 251 10.98 1.32 -16.09
C PHE A 251 12.16 1.81 -15.28
N VAL A 252 11.89 2.10 -14.00
CA VAL A 252 12.88 2.44 -12.98
C VAL A 252 12.93 1.31 -11.95
N PHE A 253 14.08 1.06 -11.37
CA PHE A 253 14.29 -0.07 -10.46
C PHE A 253 14.97 0.38 -9.20
N THR A 254 14.47 -0.10 -8.08
CA THR A 254 15.04 0.19 -6.77
C THR A 254 14.91 -1.01 -5.82
N THR A 255 15.61 -0.95 -4.72
CA THR A 255 15.41 -1.84 -3.57
C THR A 255 14.61 -1.10 -2.48
N PRO A 256 14.00 -1.82 -1.52
CA PRO A 256 13.30 -1.15 -0.41
C PRO A 256 14.17 -0.13 0.36
N ALA A 257 15.47 -0.38 0.47
CA ALA A 257 16.40 0.53 1.16
C ALA A 257 16.72 1.79 0.34
N ALA A 258 16.66 1.73 -0.98
CA ALA A 258 16.97 2.84 -1.88
C ALA A 258 15.71 3.56 -2.42
N LEU A 259 14.52 3.19 -1.96
CA LEU A 259 13.24 3.70 -2.46
C LEU A 259 13.17 5.24 -2.41
N ILE A 260 13.39 5.83 -1.24
CA ILE A 260 13.27 7.29 -1.08
C ILE A 260 14.35 8.05 -1.87
N PRO A 261 15.65 7.68 -1.82
CA PRO A 261 16.64 8.26 -2.71
C PRO A 261 16.24 8.21 -4.19
N THR A 262 15.76 7.06 -4.68
CA THR A 262 15.34 6.91 -6.09
C THR A 262 14.19 7.85 -6.46
N LEU A 263 13.23 8.07 -5.56
CA LEU A 263 12.09 8.98 -5.79
C LEU A 263 12.48 10.47 -5.71
N GLN A 264 13.64 10.81 -5.15
CA GLN A 264 14.19 12.16 -5.09
C GLN A 264 15.02 12.52 -6.32
N GLU A 265 15.46 11.53 -7.11
CA GLU A 265 16.19 11.78 -8.35
C GLU A 265 15.29 12.51 -9.36
N PRO A 266 15.78 13.58 -10.02
CA PRO A 266 15.02 14.27 -11.04
C PRO A 266 14.65 13.33 -12.20
N PRO A 267 13.51 13.58 -12.87
CA PRO A 267 13.01 12.74 -13.96
C PRO A 267 13.91 12.70 -15.18
#